data_0c41f89cbffdd550415e346ee62371d6
#
_entry.id   0c41f89cbffdd550415e346ee62371d6
#
_cell.length_a   1.000
_cell.length_b   1.000
_cell.length_c   1.000
_cell.angle_alpha   90.00
_cell.angle_beta   90.00
_cell.angle_gamma   90.00
#
_symmetry.space_group_name_H-M   'P 1'
#
loop_
_entity.id
_entity.type
_entity.pdbx_description
1 polymer ?
#
loop_
_entity_poly.entity_id
_entity_poly.type
_entity_poly.pdbx_seq_one_letter_code
_entity_poly.pdbx_strand_id
1 'polypeptide(L)'
;MSAYGNSGPAGPIAYGPSGPDGPTDLLVIAKEPVPGRVKTRLCPPFSHAEAAELAAAALADTLRTVLALPARRRVLVLEGRPGPWLPPGIEVVPQSAGGLDERLAAAFGGVPGRPSWSAWTPADHPALLAPALAPDAWERCDAWFGPAEDGGFWALGLAQPDPALLCGVPMSVPETGAVQRRRLVEAGLRVRDLPVLLDVDTAADAHRVAAKAPDGRFAAVLGRLTGVGVR
;
A
#
# COMPACT_ATOMS: atom_id res chain seq x y z
N MET A 1 -27.10 29.83 7.05
CA MET A 1 -25.69 30.27 7.05
C MET A 1 -24.90 29.20 7.73
N SER A 2 -24.29 28.31 6.95
CA SER A 2 -23.50 27.16 7.44
C SER A 2 -22.03 27.50 7.24
N ALA A 3 -21.29 27.58 8.35
CA ALA A 3 -19.86 27.85 8.34
C ALA A 3 -19.10 26.55 7.93
N TYR A 4 -18.59 26.51 6.73
CA TYR A 4 -17.56 25.55 6.35
C TYR A 4 -16.26 25.99 7.01
N GLY A 5 -15.84 25.25 8.02
CA GLY A 5 -14.53 25.41 8.65
C GLY A 5 -13.43 25.10 7.64
N ASN A 6 -12.58 26.08 7.41
CA ASN A 6 -11.35 26.01 6.62
C ASN A 6 -10.36 25.07 7.36
N SER A 7 -10.31 23.81 6.97
CA SER A 7 -9.27 22.88 7.43
C SER A 7 -7.97 23.25 6.70
N GLY A 8 -7.08 23.96 7.38
CA GLY A 8 -5.72 24.20 6.91
C GLY A 8 -4.99 22.87 6.60
N PRO A 9 -3.84 22.91 5.92
CA PRO A 9 -3.09 21.68 5.57
C PRO A 9 -2.85 20.87 6.84
N ALA A 10 -3.25 19.60 6.81
CA ALA A 10 -3.00 18.67 7.91
C ALA A 10 -1.49 18.61 8.17
N GLY A 11 -1.07 18.94 9.37
CA GLY A 11 0.33 18.81 9.78
C GLY A 11 0.82 17.36 9.64
N PRO A 12 2.12 17.12 9.72
CA PRO A 12 2.69 15.78 9.60
C PRO A 12 2.04 14.83 10.61
N ILE A 13 1.74 13.60 10.15
CA ILE A 13 1.17 12.56 10.99
C ILE A 13 2.18 12.23 12.08
N ALA A 14 1.81 12.38 13.36
CA ALA A 14 2.64 12.02 14.48
C ALA A 14 2.54 10.50 14.74
N TYR A 15 3.67 9.80 14.64
CA TYR A 15 3.78 8.38 14.96
C TYR A 15 4.30 8.17 16.38
N GLY A 16 3.72 7.19 17.10
CA GLY A 16 4.12 6.84 18.46
C GLY A 16 5.53 6.21 18.58
N PRO A 17 5.98 5.86 19.78
CA PRO A 17 7.33 5.32 20.01
C PRO A 17 7.54 3.96 19.35
N SER A 18 8.79 3.71 18.94
CA SER A 18 9.24 2.58 18.12
C SER A 18 9.40 1.27 18.90
N GLY A 19 9.08 0.13 18.27
CA GLY A 19 9.50 -1.20 18.71
C GLY A 19 10.92 -1.58 18.24
N PRO A 20 11.50 -2.68 18.76
CA PRO A 20 12.93 -3.00 18.63
C PRO A 20 13.38 -3.69 17.32
N ASP A 21 12.48 -4.05 16.40
CA ASP A 21 12.79 -5.03 15.36
C ASP A 21 12.93 -4.40 13.97
N GLY A 22 14.18 -4.04 13.58
CA GLY A 22 14.56 -3.66 12.22
C GLY A 22 14.81 -2.16 12.00
N PRO A 23 15.55 -1.80 10.93
CA PRO A 23 15.92 -0.42 10.64
C PRO A 23 14.83 0.40 9.94
N THR A 24 13.78 -0.22 9.43
CA THR A 24 12.84 0.35 8.44
C THR A 24 11.42 0.41 8.97
N ASP A 25 10.69 1.47 8.65
CA ASP A 25 9.26 1.58 8.89
C ASP A 25 8.49 1.07 7.65
N LEU A 26 7.47 0.24 7.88
CA LEU A 26 6.55 -0.22 6.85
C LEU A 26 5.21 0.51 6.97
N LEU A 27 4.84 1.19 5.89
CA LEU A 27 3.59 1.91 5.78
C LEU A 27 2.68 1.19 4.78
N VAL A 28 1.43 0.93 5.17
CA VAL A 28 0.38 0.47 4.26
C VAL A 28 -0.63 1.60 4.16
N ILE A 29 -0.86 2.12 2.95
CA ILE A 29 -1.90 3.11 2.73
C ILE A 29 -3.14 2.42 2.16
N ALA A 30 -4.28 2.55 2.82
CA ALA A 30 -5.50 1.87 2.41
C ALA A 30 -6.76 2.67 2.74
N LYS A 31 -7.85 2.30 2.07
CA LYS A 31 -9.21 2.75 2.41
C LYS A 31 -9.95 1.65 3.17
N GLU A 32 -10.84 2.06 4.06
CA GLU A 32 -11.82 1.16 4.66
C GLU A 32 -12.60 0.41 3.57
N PRO A 33 -12.68 -0.93 3.63
CA PRO A 33 -13.42 -1.73 2.66
C PRO A 33 -14.93 -1.56 2.79
N VAL A 34 -15.47 -0.46 2.28
CA VAL A 34 -16.91 -0.13 2.31
C VAL A 34 -17.54 -0.43 0.95
N PRO A 35 -18.70 -1.13 0.89
CA PRO A 35 -19.43 -1.38 -0.34
C PRO A 35 -19.65 -0.10 -1.17
N GLY A 36 -19.36 -0.17 -2.46
CA GLY A 36 -19.47 0.95 -3.41
C GLY A 36 -18.37 2.01 -3.30
N ARG A 37 -17.43 1.89 -2.36
CA ARG A 37 -16.31 2.84 -2.20
C ARG A 37 -14.95 2.26 -2.57
N VAL A 38 -14.84 0.92 -2.63
CA VAL A 38 -13.60 0.22 -2.98
C VAL A 38 -13.85 -0.81 -4.08
N LYS A 39 -12.86 -1.03 -4.92
CA LYS A 39 -12.84 -2.05 -5.99
C LYS A 39 -14.13 -2.10 -6.82
N THR A 40 -14.73 -0.95 -7.12
CA THR A 40 -15.96 -0.84 -7.90
C THR A 40 -15.84 -1.37 -9.33
N ARG A 41 -14.63 -1.46 -9.88
CA ARG A 41 -14.35 -2.07 -11.19
C ARG A 41 -14.52 -3.60 -11.21
N LEU A 42 -14.62 -4.24 -10.04
CA LEU A 42 -15.02 -5.65 -9.95
C LEU A 42 -16.51 -5.86 -10.20
N CYS A 43 -17.32 -4.80 -10.24
CA CYS A 43 -18.76 -4.85 -10.43
C CYS A 43 -19.16 -4.44 -11.86
N PRO A 44 -19.73 -5.33 -12.70
CA PRO A 44 -19.96 -6.76 -12.49
C PRO A 44 -18.68 -7.59 -12.68
N PRO A 45 -18.64 -8.90 -12.35
CA PRO A 45 -19.78 -9.75 -11.92
C PRO A 45 -20.11 -9.70 -10.44
N PHE A 46 -19.20 -9.11 -9.60
CA PHE A 46 -19.44 -9.02 -8.16
C PHE A 46 -20.38 -7.87 -7.82
N SER A 47 -21.16 -8.04 -6.77
CA SER A 47 -21.88 -6.94 -6.12
C SER A 47 -20.90 -6.02 -5.37
N HIS A 48 -21.34 -4.81 -5.03
CA HIS A 48 -20.52 -3.90 -4.20
C HIS A 48 -20.15 -4.48 -2.85
N ALA A 49 -21.01 -5.31 -2.24
CA ALA A 49 -20.73 -5.98 -0.98
C ALA A 49 -19.62 -7.04 -1.14
N GLU A 50 -19.69 -7.85 -2.17
CA GLU A 50 -18.67 -8.86 -2.49
C GLU A 50 -17.33 -8.22 -2.88
N ALA A 51 -17.34 -7.14 -3.64
CA ALA A 51 -16.12 -6.38 -3.95
C ALA A 51 -15.46 -5.81 -2.70
N ALA A 52 -16.24 -5.31 -1.74
CA ALA A 52 -15.73 -4.85 -0.45
C ALA A 52 -15.20 -6.00 0.41
N GLU A 53 -15.82 -7.18 0.38
CA GLU A 53 -15.33 -8.37 1.06
C GLU A 53 -14.00 -8.85 0.48
N LEU A 54 -13.87 -8.87 -0.84
CA LEU A 54 -12.60 -9.17 -1.52
C LEU A 54 -11.50 -8.15 -1.14
N ALA A 55 -11.83 -6.87 -1.10
CA ALA A 55 -10.90 -5.82 -0.69
C ALA A 55 -10.46 -5.99 0.77
N ALA A 56 -11.38 -6.37 1.68
CA ALA A 56 -11.07 -6.64 3.08
C ALA A 56 -10.14 -7.85 3.24
N ALA A 57 -10.38 -8.91 2.47
CA ALA A 57 -9.54 -10.09 2.45
C ALA A 57 -8.12 -9.79 1.94
N ALA A 58 -8.00 -9.05 0.82
CA ALA A 58 -6.72 -8.62 0.27
C ALA A 58 -5.94 -7.75 1.28
N LEU A 59 -6.61 -6.78 1.92
CA LEU A 59 -5.97 -5.94 2.93
C LEU A 59 -5.52 -6.75 4.15
N ALA A 60 -6.32 -7.70 4.61
CA ALA A 60 -5.94 -8.58 5.72
C ALA A 60 -4.71 -9.45 5.39
N ASP A 61 -4.61 -9.93 4.16
CA ASP A 61 -3.46 -10.71 3.70
C ASP A 61 -2.21 -9.81 3.60
N THR A 62 -2.32 -8.61 3.00
CA THR A 62 -1.24 -7.61 2.98
C THR A 62 -0.71 -7.30 4.38
N LEU A 63 -1.59 -7.05 5.34
CA LEU A 63 -1.20 -6.73 6.72
C LEU A 63 -0.52 -7.91 7.42
N ARG A 64 -0.93 -9.15 7.14
CA ARG A 64 -0.21 -10.33 7.65
C ARG A 64 1.18 -10.47 7.05
N THR A 65 1.33 -10.22 5.74
CA THR A 65 2.63 -10.18 5.08
C THR A 65 3.53 -9.15 5.78
N VAL A 66 3.02 -7.94 6.00
CA VAL A 66 3.76 -6.87 6.69
C VAL A 66 4.15 -7.26 8.12
N LEU A 67 3.29 -8.00 8.84
CA LEU A 67 3.61 -8.51 10.19
C LEU A 67 4.77 -9.52 10.19
N ALA A 68 4.90 -10.31 9.13
CA ALA A 68 5.97 -11.29 9.00
C ALA A 68 7.32 -10.70 8.59
N LEU A 69 7.35 -9.44 8.11
CA LEU A 69 8.57 -8.78 7.66
C LEU A 69 9.34 -8.12 8.82
N PRO A 70 10.70 -8.09 8.75
CA PRO A 70 11.50 -7.36 9.72
C PRO A 70 11.28 -5.86 9.56
N ALA A 71 10.65 -5.24 10.54
CA ALA A 71 10.36 -3.81 10.52
C ALA A 71 10.37 -3.22 11.92
N ARG A 72 10.84 -1.98 12.04
CA ARG A 72 10.79 -1.22 13.29
C ARG A 72 9.35 -0.86 13.66
N ARG A 73 8.58 -0.42 12.68
CA ARG A 73 7.18 -0.06 12.83
C ARG A 73 6.37 -0.61 11.65
N ARG A 74 5.14 -0.93 11.92
CA ARG A 74 4.16 -1.40 10.94
C ARG A 74 2.92 -0.55 11.08
N VAL A 75 2.70 0.34 10.13
CA VAL A 75 1.69 1.38 10.20
C VAL A 75 0.69 1.23 9.06
N LEU A 76 -0.58 1.18 9.40
CA LEU A 76 -1.68 1.31 8.46
C LEU A 76 -2.15 2.77 8.43
N VAL A 77 -1.91 3.46 7.33
CA VAL A 77 -2.41 4.81 7.08
C VAL A 77 -3.78 4.67 6.40
N LEU A 78 -4.85 4.84 7.19
CA LEU A 78 -6.21 4.41 6.83
C LEU A 78 -7.15 5.59 6.56
N GLU A 79 -7.81 5.58 5.39
CA GLU A 79 -9.00 6.41 5.15
C GLU A 79 -10.24 5.62 5.61
N GLY A 80 -10.83 6.02 6.72
CA GLY A 80 -12.01 5.38 7.33
C GLY A 80 -11.72 4.77 8.70
N ARG A 81 -12.38 3.67 9.05
CA ARG A 81 -12.30 3.02 10.36
C ARG A 81 -11.71 1.62 10.26
N PRO A 82 -10.91 1.21 11.27
CA PRO A 82 -10.46 -0.18 11.36
C PRO A 82 -11.65 -1.13 11.55
N GLY A 83 -11.52 -2.34 11.01
CA GLY A 83 -12.55 -3.38 11.07
C GLY A 83 -11.97 -4.75 11.43
N PRO A 84 -12.78 -5.81 11.40
CA PRO A 84 -12.37 -7.18 11.77
C PRO A 84 -11.24 -7.78 10.91
N TRP A 85 -10.94 -7.15 9.77
CA TRP A 85 -9.84 -7.52 8.89
C TRP A 85 -8.47 -7.06 9.40
N LEU A 86 -8.41 -6.15 10.40
CA LEU A 86 -7.17 -5.64 10.97
C LEU A 86 -6.59 -6.63 11.98
N PRO A 87 -5.39 -7.19 11.75
CA PRO A 87 -4.73 -8.04 12.74
C PRO A 87 -4.11 -7.18 13.87
N PRO A 88 -3.91 -7.75 15.06
CA PRO A 88 -3.14 -7.08 16.12
C PRO A 88 -1.69 -6.86 15.72
N GLY A 89 -1.04 -5.85 16.28
CA GLY A 89 0.37 -5.54 16.03
C GLY A 89 0.62 -4.54 14.89
N ILE A 90 -0.45 -3.99 14.30
CA ILE A 90 -0.40 -2.89 13.32
C ILE A 90 -0.83 -1.60 14.01
N GLU A 91 0.00 -0.57 13.93
CA GLU A 91 -0.38 0.79 14.33
C GLU A 91 -1.30 1.39 13.26
N VAL A 92 -2.39 2.04 13.68
CA VAL A 92 -3.33 2.69 12.74
C VAL A 92 -3.28 4.19 12.92
N VAL A 93 -3.07 4.90 11.80
CA VAL A 93 -3.14 6.36 11.74
C VAL A 93 -4.09 6.80 10.63
N PRO A 94 -4.83 7.89 10.81
CA PRO A 94 -5.71 8.39 9.77
C PRO A 94 -4.91 8.94 8.58
N GLN A 95 -5.45 8.80 7.37
CA GLN A 95 -4.91 9.51 6.21
C GLN A 95 -5.14 11.02 6.35
N SER A 96 -4.18 11.82 5.85
CA SER A 96 -4.37 13.24 5.66
C SER A 96 -5.44 13.53 4.59
N ALA A 97 -5.94 14.76 4.56
CA ALA A 97 -6.75 15.26 3.46
C ALA A 97 -5.90 15.45 2.19
N GLY A 98 -6.58 15.62 1.04
CA GLY A 98 -5.92 15.91 -0.24
C GLY A 98 -5.89 14.76 -1.23
N GLY A 99 -5.14 14.92 -2.31
CA GLY A 99 -4.90 13.92 -3.34
C GLY A 99 -4.11 12.72 -2.83
N LEU A 100 -4.02 11.65 -3.63
CA LEU A 100 -3.26 10.46 -3.23
C LEU A 100 -1.76 10.77 -3.09
N ASP A 101 -1.23 11.64 -3.93
CA ASP A 101 0.15 12.14 -3.84
C ASP A 101 0.43 12.88 -2.52
N GLU A 102 -0.48 13.77 -2.12
CA GLU A 102 -0.37 14.50 -0.85
C GLU A 102 -0.51 13.57 0.36
N ARG A 103 -1.41 12.58 0.29
CA ARG A 103 -1.59 11.57 1.34
C ARG A 103 -0.37 10.67 1.49
N LEU A 104 0.23 10.23 0.38
CA LEU A 104 1.50 9.51 0.39
C LEU A 104 2.63 10.36 0.96
N ALA A 105 2.75 11.61 0.51
CA ALA A 105 3.74 12.55 1.01
C ALA A 105 3.62 12.77 2.52
N ALA A 106 2.40 12.94 3.04
CA ALA A 106 2.14 13.08 4.47
C ALA A 106 2.51 11.81 5.25
N ALA A 107 2.23 10.62 4.70
CA ALA A 107 2.61 9.35 5.32
C ALA A 107 4.13 9.22 5.46
N PHE A 108 4.89 9.53 4.41
CA PHE A 108 6.36 9.55 4.47
C PHE A 108 6.91 10.67 5.36
N GLY A 109 6.27 11.83 5.37
CA GLY A 109 6.66 12.97 6.22
C GLY A 109 6.56 12.70 7.72
N GLY A 110 5.73 11.74 8.12
CA GLY A 110 5.59 11.29 9.51
C GLY A 110 6.72 10.42 10.03
N VAL A 111 7.71 10.05 9.19
CA VAL A 111 8.85 9.17 9.52
C VAL A 111 10.20 9.79 9.11
N PRO A 112 10.51 11.02 9.50
CA PRO A 112 11.68 11.73 9.00
C PRO A 112 12.99 11.03 9.39
N GLY A 113 13.95 11.06 8.46
CA GLY A 113 15.33 10.65 8.69
C GLY A 113 15.56 9.15 8.86
N ARG A 114 14.62 8.30 8.45
CA ARG A 114 14.74 6.83 8.49
C ARG A 114 14.21 6.19 7.22
N PRO A 115 14.78 5.05 6.79
CA PRO A 115 14.25 4.29 5.66
C PRO A 115 12.77 3.95 5.90
N SER A 116 11.92 4.25 4.92
CA SER A 116 10.49 4.02 5.02
C SER A 116 9.94 3.47 3.71
N TRP A 117 8.98 2.58 3.83
CA TRP A 117 8.30 1.94 2.71
C TRP A 117 6.82 2.24 2.74
N SER A 118 6.26 2.61 1.60
CA SER A 118 4.85 2.46 1.35
C SER A 118 4.66 1.31 0.37
N ALA A 119 3.93 0.30 0.77
CA ALA A 119 3.59 -0.82 -0.09
C ALA A 119 2.10 -1.11 -0.01
N TRP A 120 1.50 -1.37 -1.16
CA TRP A 120 0.21 -2.00 -1.27
C TRP A 120 0.44 -3.29 -2.06
N THR A 121 0.57 -4.40 -1.36
CA THR A 121 0.76 -5.69 -2.01
C THR A 121 -0.53 -6.48 -1.99
N PRO A 122 -0.90 -7.10 -3.11
CA PRO A 122 -1.72 -8.30 -3.03
C PRO A 122 -0.93 -9.36 -2.22
N ALA A 123 -1.58 -9.96 -1.31
CA ALA A 123 -1.27 -10.91 -0.28
C ALA A 123 -0.04 -11.85 -0.32
N ASP A 124 0.81 -11.89 -1.34
CA ASP A 124 1.48 -13.15 -1.65
C ASP A 124 2.98 -13.18 -1.61
N HIS A 125 3.63 -12.05 -1.48
CA HIS A 125 5.09 -12.06 -1.67
C HIS A 125 5.88 -11.29 -0.61
N PRO A 126 5.90 -11.76 0.66
CA PRO A 126 6.91 -11.27 1.61
C PRO A 126 8.33 -11.41 1.04
N ALA A 127 8.56 -12.45 0.24
CA ALA A 127 9.83 -12.68 -0.46
C ALA A 127 10.21 -11.56 -1.44
N LEU A 128 9.27 -10.82 -2.01
CA LEU A 128 9.57 -9.73 -2.94
C LEU A 128 10.13 -8.49 -2.23
N LEU A 129 9.72 -8.24 -0.99
CA LEU A 129 10.25 -7.14 -0.17
C LEU A 129 11.49 -7.57 0.63
N ALA A 130 11.74 -8.85 0.83
CA ALA A 130 12.84 -9.33 1.64
C ALA A 130 14.23 -8.76 1.23
N PRO A 131 14.60 -8.68 -0.07
CA PRO A 131 15.86 -8.08 -0.48
C PRO A 131 15.97 -6.60 -0.13
N ALA A 132 14.85 -5.90 -0.11
CA ALA A 132 14.76 -4.47 0.15
C ALA A 132 14.66 -4.14 1.64
N LEU A 133 14.47 -5.15 2.47
CA LEU A 133 14.43 -5.06 3.94
C LEU A 133 15.66 -5.70 4.60
N ALA A 134 16.60 -6.22 3.81
CA ALA A 134 17.88 -6.71 4.30
C ALA A 134 18.65 -5.58 5.00
N PRO A 135 19.50 -5.88 6.01
CA PRO A 135 20.27 -4.87 6.74
C PRO A 135 21.12 -3.96 5.86
N ASP A 136 21.64 -4.49 4.74
CA ASP A 136 22.49 -3.79 3.77
C ASP A 136 21.70 -3.25 2.56
N ALA A 137 20.37 -3.33 2.57
CA ALA A 137 19.52 -2.99 1.44
C ALA A 137 19.73 -1.53 0.95
N TRP A 138 20.09 -0.64 1.86
CA TRP A 138 20.24 0.78 1.61
C TRP A 138 21.69 1.23 1.33
N GLU A 139 22.68 0.33 1.39
CA GLU A 139 24.08 0.70 1.11
C GLU A 139 24.32 1.04 -0.36
N ARG A 140 23.55 0.42 -1.26
CA ARG A 140 23.74 0.51 -2.72
C ARG A 140 22.61 1.22 -3.45
N CYS A 141 21.58 1.70 -2.74
CA CYS A 141 20.47 2.43 -3.33
C CYS A 141 19.88 3.41 -2.33
N ASP A 142 19.21 4.42 -2.86
CA ASP A 142 18.57 5.49 -2.10
C ASP A 142 17.04 5.34 -2.16
N ALA A 143 16.55 4.61 -3.18
CA ALA A 143 15.14 4.30 -3.37
C ALA A 143 14.92 2.90 -3.95
N TRP A 144 13.82 2.27 -3.55
CA TRP A 144 13.28 1.06 -4.15
C TRP A 144 11.94 1.39 -4.79
N PHE A 145 11.68 0.83 -5.96
CA PHE A 145 10.48 1.11 -6.72
C PHE A 145 9.83 -0.18 -7.22
N GLY A 146 8.58 -0.41 -6.87
CA GLY A 146 7.79 -1.57 -7.30
C GLY A 146 6.74 -1.17 -8.33
N PRO A 147 6.99 -1.34 -9.64
CA PRO A 147 6.02 -0.99 -10.67
C PRO A 147 4.82 -1.94 -10.67
N ALA A 148 3.65 -1.44 -11.07
CA ALA A 148 2.44 -2.21 -11.28
C ALA A 148 2.10 -2.35 -12.77
N GLU A 149 1.41 -3.45 -13.16
CA GLU A 149 1.06 -3.73 -14.57
C GLU A 149 0.15 -2.65 -15.18
N ASP A 150 -0.63 -1.95 -14.35
CA ASP A 150 -1.53 -0.87 -14.77
C ASP A 150 -0.83 0.48 -15.05
N GLY A 151 0.50 0.52 -14.92
CA GLY A 151 1.31 1.72 -15.05
C GLY A 151 1.45 2.56 -13.77
N GLY A 152 0.88 2.12 -12.66
CA GLY A 152 1.10 2.65 -11.32
C GLY A 152 2.33 2.08 -10.64
N PHE A 153 2.33 2.08 -9.32
CA PHE A 153 3.32 1.39 -8.50
C PHE A 153 2.66 0.80 -7.25
N TRP A 154 3.14 -0.38 -6.86
CA TRP A 154 2.65 -1.09 -5.67
C TRP A 154 3.54 -0.87 -4.45
N ALA A 155 4.79 -0.45 -4.65
CA ALA A 155 5.73 -0.19 -3.56
C ALA A 155 6.64 0.99 -3.88
N LEU A 156 6.94 1.77 -2.85
CA LEU A 156 7.96 2.82 -2.87
C LEU A 156 8.72 2.78 -1.55
N GLY A 157 10.04 2.65 -1.62
CA GLY A 157 10.94 2.74 -0.48
C GLY A 157 11.89 3.92 -0.65
N LEU A 158 12.12 4.66 0.42
CA LEU A 158 13.07 5.77 0.46
C LEU A 158 14.02 5.60 1.65
N ALA A 159 15.32 5.64 1.41
CA ALA A 159 16.33 5.63 2.46
C ALA A 159 16.19 6.86 3.38
N GLN A 160 15.87 7.99 2.77
CA GLN A 160 15.51 9.23 3.45
C GLN A 160 14.19 9.73 2.89
N PRO A 161 13.08 9.60 3.63
CA PRO A 161 11.78 10.09 3.20
C PRO A 161 11.79 11.59 2.95
N ASP A 162 11.43 11.97 1.72
CA ASP A 162 11.22 13.36 1.33
C ASP A 162 9.84 13.50 0.69
N PRO A 163 8.88 14.15 1.36
CA PRO A 163 7.54 14.39 0.82
C PRO A 163 7.53 15.09 -0.54
N ALA A 164 8.51 15.93 -0.85
CA ALA A 164 8.60 16.64 -2.12
C ALA A 164 8.77 15.69 -3.32
N LEU A 165 9.28 14.49 -3.10
CA LEU A 165 9.41 13.46 -4.14
C LEU A 165 8.06 12.88 -4.60
N LEU A 166 6.99 13.09 -3.82
CA LEU A 166 5.66 12.53 -4.09
C LEU A 166 4.65 13.59 -4.50
N CYS A 167 4.68 14.78 -3.87
CA CYS A 167 3.73 15.86 -4.16
C CYS A 167 3.74 16.25 -5.63
N GLY A 168 2.53 16.35 -6.24
CA GLY A 168 2.33 16.75 -7.62
C GLY A 168 2.66 15.64 -8.65
N VAL A 169 2.85 14.40 -8.23
CA VAL A 169 2.86 13.25 -9.15
C VAL A 169 1.42 12.96 -9.56
N PRO A 170 1.11 12.90 -10.88
CA PRO A 170 -0.23 12.55 -11.31
C PRO A 170 -0.57 11.12 -10.87
N MET A 171 -1.64 10.96 -10.10
CA MET A 171 -2.08 9.68 -9.56
C MET A 171 -3.25 9.09 -10.34
N SER A 172 -3.38 7.76 -10.32
CA SER A 172 -4.48 7.02 -10.98
C SER A 172 -4.54 7.22 -12.50
N VAL A 173 -3.39 7.43 -13.13
CA VAL A 173 -3.22 7.46 -14.59
C VAL A 173 -2.14 6.45 -14.99
N PRO A 174 -2.14 5.96 -16.26
CA PRO A 174 -1.18 4.93 -16.70
C PRO A 174 0.30 5.34 -16.59
N GLU A 175 0.58 6.63 -16.53
CA GLU A 175 1.94 7.18 -16.46
C GLU A 175 2.43 7.40 -15.02
N THR A 176 1.59 7.18 -14.00
CA THR A 176 1.89 7.44 -12.58
C THR A 176 3.25 6.87 -12.17
N GLY A 177 3.47 5.58 -12.43
CA GLY A 177 4.71 4.90 -12.05
C GLY A 177 5.93 5.45 -12.80
N ALA A 178 5.79 5.69 -14.11
CA ALA A 178 6.88 6.24 -14.91
C ALA A 178 7.27 7.65 -14.47
N VAL A 179 6.29 8.50 -14.14
CA VAL A 179 6.52 9.85 -13.62
C VAL A 179 7.17 9.80 -12.24
N GLN A 180 6.67 8.95 -11.34
CA GLN A 180 7.25 8.80 -10.00
C GLN A 180 8.69 8.32 -10.07
N ARG A 181 8.97 7.27 -10.85
CA ARG A 181 10.31 6.72 -11.00
C ARG A 181 11.28 7.73 -11.60
N ARG A 182 10.86 8.46 -12.64
CA ARG A 182 11.66 9.52 -13.27
C ARG A 182 12.01 10.61 -12.25
N ARG A 183 11.06 11.06 -11.43
CA ARG A 183 11.30 12.07 -10.39
C ARG A 183 12.36 11.62 -9.38
N LEU A 184 12.36 10.35 -8.97
CA LEU A 184 13.41 9.81 -8.11
C LEU A 184 14.80 9.90 -8.76
N VAL A 185 14.89 9.53 -10.04
CA VAL A 185 16.16 9.60 -10.80
C VAL A 185 16.62 11.04 -11.01
N GLU A 186 15.71 11.95 -11.35
CA GLU A 186 16.00 13.38 -11.52
C GLU A 186 16.43 14.05 -10.21
N ALA A 187 15.98 13.55 -9.07
CA ALA A 187 16.46 13.95 -7.75
C ALA A 187 17.85 13.38 -7.39
N GLY A 188 18.48 12.65 -8.30
CA GLY A 188 19.82 12.07 -8.13
C GLY A 188 19.86 10.78 -7.31
N LEU A 189 18.71 10.16 -7.02
CA LEU A 189 18.63 8.94 -6.24
C LEU A 189 19.03 7.70 -7.06
N ARG A 190 19.77 6.79 -6.44
CA ARG A 190 20.07 5.46 -6.98
C ARG A 190 18.84 4.59 -6.77
N VAL A 191 18.04 4.38 -7.82
CA VAL A 191 16.79 3.62 -7.76
C VAL A 191 17.03 2.16 -8.11
N ARG A 192 16.51 1.23 -7.29
CA ARG A 192 16.42 -0.19 -7.61
C ARG A 192 14.97 -0.58 -7.80
N ASP A 193 14.72 -1.34 -8.86
CA ASP A 193 13.37 -1.80 -9.18
C ASP A 193 13.09 -3.16 -8.49
N LEU A 194 11.87 -3.30 -7.98
CA LEU A 194 11.27 -4.55 -7.56
C LEU A 194 10.53 -5.19 -8.75
N PRO A 195 10.14 -6.47 -8.66
CA PRO A 195 9.33 -7.10 -9.69
C PRO A 195 8.02 -6.34 -9.96
N VAL A 196 7.57 -6.39 -11.22
CA VAL A 196 6.25 -5.87 -11.59
C VAL A 196 5.16 -6.74 -11.00
N LEU A 197 4.16 -6.13 -10.34
CA LEU A 197 3.00 -6.85 -9.81
C LEU A 197 1.71 -6.46 -10.52
N LEU A 198 0.79 -7.42 -10.55
CA LEU A 198 -0.57 -7.22 -11.01
C LEU A 198 -1.44 -6.67 -9.88
N ASP A 199 -2.11 -5.54 -10.12
CA ASP A 199 -3.21 -5.09 -9.25
C ASP A 199 -4.52 -5.80 -9.60
N VAL A 200 -5.42 -5.89 -8.64
CA VAL A 200 -6.75 -6.48 -8.80
C VAL A 200 -7.74 -5.38 -9.18
N ASP A 201 -7.94 -5.16 -10.47
CA ASP A 201 -8.90 -4.18 -10.97
C ASP A 201 -10.13 -4.81 -11.62
N THR A 202 -9.98 -5.99 -12.20
CA THR A 202 -11.06 -6.72 -12.85
C THR A 202 -11.28 -8.10 -12.22
N ALA A 203 -12.40 -8.75 -12.53
CA ALA A 203 -12.65 -10.12 -12.10
C ALA A 203 -11.59 -11.10 -12.66
N ALA A 204 -11.08 -10.86 -13.86
CA ALA A 204 -10.01 -11.66 -14.45
C ALA A 204 -8.71 -11.52 -13.63
N ASP A 205 -8.37 -10.29 -13.21
CA ASP A 205 -7.21 -10.05 -12.36
C ASP A 205 -7.36 -10.72 -10.99
N ALA A 206 -8.58 -10.69 -10.43
CA ALA A 206 -8.87 -11.38 -9.17
C ALA A 206 -8.54 -12.87 -9.24
N HIS A 207 -8.93 -13.54 -10.33
CA HIS A 207 -8.58 -14.95 -10.55
C HIS A 207 -7.09 -15.17 -10.76
N ARG A 208 -6.40 -14.29 -11.50
CA ARG A 208 -4.94 -14.36 -11.72
C ARG A 208 -4.17 -14.20 -10.41
N VAL A 209 -4.58 -13.26 -9.56
CA VAL A 209 -3.96 -13.03 -8.25
C VAL A 209 -4.24 -14.19 -7.31
N ALA A 210 -5.49 -14.66 -7.21
CA ALA A 210 -5.84 -15.81 -6.37
C ALA A 210 -5.06 -17.08 -6.74
N ALA A 211 -4.81 -17.29 -8.04
CA ALA A 211 -4.01 -18.43 -8.50
C ALA A 211 -2.53 -18.36 -8.07
N LYS A 212 -1.99 -17.14 -7.87
CA LYS A 212 -0.61 -16.94 -7.37
C LYS A 212 -0.50 -17.14 -5.87
N ALA A 213 -1.60 -16.97 -5.10
CA ALA A 213 -1.67 -17.10 -3.65
C ALA A 213 -2.88 -17.94 -3.21
N PRO A 214 -2.90 -19.21 -3.53
CA PRO A 214 -4.06 -20.05 -3.29
C PRO A 214 -4.41 -20.20 -1.80
N ASP A 215 -3.44 -20.06 -0.90
CA ASP A 215 -3.62 -20.18 0.55
C ASP A 215 -4.04 -18.87 1.23
N GLY A 216 -4.16 -17.77 0.46
CA GLY A 216 -4.58 -16.46 0.96
C GLY A 216 -6.07 -16.39 1.29
N ARG A 217 -6.44 -15.46 2.18
CA ARG A 217 -7.85 -15.15 2.45
C ARG A 217 -8.56 -14.65 1.21
N PHE A 218 -7.84 -13.85 0.39
CA PHE A 218 -8.37 -13.34 -0.85
C PHE A 218 -8.82 -14.47 -1.77
N ALA A 219 -7.97 -15.50 -1.97
CA ALA A 219 -8.29 -16.68 -2.78
C ALA A 219 -9.48 -17.48 -2.19
N ALA A 220 -9.51 -17.66 -0.86
CA ALA A 220 -10.60 -18.34 -0.20
C ALA A 220 -11.95 -17.61 -0.37
N VAL A 221 -11.97 -16.27 -0.22
CA VAL A 221 -13.16 -15.46 -0.44
C VAL A 221 -13.60 -15.53 -1.90
N LEU A 222 -12.67 -15.37 -2.84
CA LEU A 222 -12.99 -15.44 -4.27
C LEU A 222 -13.58 -16.81 -4.65
N GLY A 223 -12.98 -17.90 -4.19
CA GLY A 223 -13.46 -19.27 -4.43
C GLY A 223 -14.89 -19.47 -3.92
N ARG A 224 -15.19 -18.96 -2.71
CA ARG A 224 -16.53 -19.01 -2.13
C ARG A 224 -17.55 -18.21 -2.96
N LEU A 225 -17.20 -17.01 -3.42
CA LEU A 225 -18.08 -16.13 -4.19
C LEU A 225 -18.34 -16.65 -5.61
N THR A 226 -17.38 -17.34 -6.20
CA THR A 226 -17.49 -17.88 -7.59
C THR A 226 -17.97 -19.33 -7.65
N GLY A 227 -18.19 -19.97 -6.50
CA GLY A 227 -18.60 -21.39 -6.43
C GLY A 227 -17.49 -22.37 -6.84
N VAL A 228 -16.27 -21.89 -7.05
CA VAL A 228 -15.08 -22.70 -7.31
C VAL A 228 -14.46 -23.03 -5.96
N GLY A 229 -14.99 -24.03 -5.27
CA GLY A 229 -14.40 -24.52 -4.03
C GLY A 229 -12.99 -25.00 -4.28
N VAL A 230 -12.04 -24.53 -3.48
CA VAL A 230 -10.70 -25.12 -3.38
C VAL A 230 -10.91 -26.57 -2.90
N ARG A 231 -10.64 -27.54 -3.77
CA ARG A 231 -10.58 -28.97 -3.41
C ARG A 231 -9.21 -29.29 -2.87
#